data_037dfba47ac9bd28c8b687f9860faa3c
#
_entry.id   037dfba47ac9bd28c8b687f9860faa3c
#
_cell.length_a   1.000
_cell.length_b   1.000
_cell.length_c   1.000
_cell.angle_alpha   90.00
_cell.angle_beta   90.00
_cell.angle_gamma   90.00
#
_symmetry.space_group_name_H-M   'P 1'
#
loop_
_entity.id
_entity.type
_entity.pdbx_description
1 polymer ?
#
loop_
_entity_poly.entity_id
_entity_poly.type
_entity_poly.pdbx_seq_one_letter_code
_entity_poly.pdbx_strand_id
1 'polypeptide(L)'
;RLAAAYALTGKMKPAEELVYNAETTVIPYSSMNQIYGSSDRDEAMILETLLLMNRERDALQQAKVVSKNLSQENWFSTQSTAFALMAMGRLAEKLSGSLDFTWTWNGKQQPAVKSAKAVFEKEISTSPKSGTVAVKNQGKGALSVDLITRTQLLNDTLLAISDNLRMDIRYASMDGKPMSVNDIRQGTDFTAIASISNTSGTTDYTNLALTHIIPSGWEVYNERMTVPEAEPQETTDSSGNVSGQYTYQDIRDDRVLTYFNLRRGETKIFTIRLQATYAGNFILPAVQCEAMYDVNVQARSKAGRTTVSR
;
A
#
# COMPACT_ATOMS: atom_id res chain seq x y z
N ARG A 1 -26.98 8.10 10.56
CA ARG A 1 -26.78 7.35 11.85
C ARG A 1 -28.00 7.44 12.75
N LEU A 2 -28.65 8.60 12.91
CA LEU A 2 -29.86 8.71 13.73
C LEU A 2 -31.00 7.81 13.20
N ALA A 3 -31.21 7.79 11.88
CA ALA A 3 -32.18 6.88 11.24
C ALA A 3 -31.85 5.40 11.51
N ALA A 4 -30.57 5.02 11.44
CA ALA A 4 -30.13 3.67 11.80
C ALA A 4 -30.46 3.31 13.25
N ALA A 5 -30.25 4.24 14.19
CA ALA A 5 -30.60 4.04 15.59
C ALA A 5 -32.10 3.82 15.79
N TYR A 6 -32.96 4.62 15.11
CA TYR A 6 -34.41 4.40 15.14
C TYR A 6 -34.81 3.04 14.52
N ALA A 7 -34.21 2.67 13.40
CA ALA A 7 -34.46 1.37 12.75
C ALA A 7 -34.10 0.21 13.69
N LEU A 8 -32.94 0.26 14.36
CA LEU A 8 -32.51 -0.73 15.34
C LEU A 8 -33.44 -0.87 16.53
N THR A 9 -34.09 0.21 16.93
CA THR A 9 -35.12 0.19 18.04
C THR A 9 -36.53 -0.14 17.55
N GLY A 10 -36.67 -0.53 16.25
CA GLY A 10 -38.00 -0.86 15.67
C GLY A 10 -38.87 0.35 15.32
N LYS A 11 -38.37 1.58 15.50
CA LYS A 11 -39.09 2.81 15.19
C LYS A 11 -38.90 3.23 13.75
N MET A 12 -39.51 2.48 12.80
CA MET A 12 -39.30 2.69 11.37
C MET A 12 -39.82 4.03 10.86
N LYS A 13 -40.98 4.50 11.32
CA LYS A 13 -41.60 5.76 10.85
C LYS A 13 -40.67 6.98 11.05
N PRO A 14 -40.11 7.24 12.22
CA PRO A 14 -39.10 8.30 12.38
C PRO A 14 -37.84 8.08 11.57
N ALA A 15 -37.40 6.82 11.34
CA ALA A 15 -36.27 6.52 10.50
C ALA A 15 -36.53 6.90 9.04
N GLU A 16 -37.73 6.59 8.52
CA GLU A 16 -38.15 6.96 7.17
C GLU A 16 -38.24 8.45 6.97
N GLU A 17 -38.83 9.18 7.94
CA GLU A 17 -38.91 10.64 7.90
C GLU A 17 -37.53 11.31 7.81
N LEU A 18 -36.55 10.80 8.56
CA LEU A 18 -35.15 11.30 8.52
C LEU A 18 -34.44 11.04 7.19
N VAL A 19 -34.77 9.96 6.50
CA VAL A 19 -34.10 9.57 5.25
C VAL A 19 -34.86 10.08 4.02
N TYR A 20 -36.08 10.46 4.15
CA TYR A 20 -36.96 10.87 3.03
C TYR A 20 -36.37 12.00 2.17
N ASN A 21 -35.75 13.01 2.81
CA ASN A 21 -35.14 14.15 2.15
C ASN A 21 -33.60 14.12 2.25
N ALA A 22 -33.01 13.02 2.70
CA ALA A 22 -31.56 12.93 2.82
C ALA A 22 -30.92 12.54 1.50
N GLU A 23 -29.93 13.29 1.08
CA GLU A 23 -29.07 12.87 -0.02
C GLU A 23 -28.24 11.66 0.40
N THR A 24 -28.28 10.61 -0.41
CA THR A 24 -27.49 9.39 -0.22
C THR A 24 -26.18 9.41 -1.00
N THR A 25 -25.95 10.47 -1.80
CA THR A 25 -24.70 10.69 -2.51
C THR A 25 -23.76 11.50 -1.64
N VAL A 26 -22.61 10.96 -1.33
CA VAL A 26 -21.54 11.65 -0.58
C VAL A 26 -20.64 12.37 -1.57
N ILE A 27 -20.54 13.69 -1.44
CA ILE A 27 -19.54 14.46 -2.19
C ILE A 27 -18.17 14.16 -1.60
N PRO A 28 -17.18 13.70 -2.38
CA PRO A 28 -15.84 13.45 -1.87
C PRO A 28 -15.28 14.70 -1.20
N TYR A 29 -14.82 14.56 0.03
CA TYR A 29 -14.15 15.62 0.76
C TYR A 29 -12.76 15.17 1.16
N SER A 30 -11.79 16.06 1.04
CA SER A 30 -10.45 15.86 1.59
C SER A 30 -10.55 15.80 3.11
N SER A 31 -9.80 14.88 3.72
CA SER A 31 -9.78 14.74 5.18
C SER A 31 -9.64 16.11 5.84
N MET A 32 -10.65 16.50 6.61
CA MET A 32 -10.46 17.62 7.52
C MET A 32 -9.39 17.18 8.53
N ASN A 33 -8.30 17.89 8.61
CA ASN A 33 -7.09 17.56 9.38
C ASN A 33 -7.29 17.22 10.87
N GLN A 34 -8.52 17.14 11.35
CA GLN A 34 -8.84 16.90 12.77
C GLN A 34 -9.92 15.83 12.99
N ILE A 35 -10.45 15.21 11.95
CA ILE A 35 -11.45 14.14 12.08
C ILE A 35 -11.05 12.92 11.26
N TYR A 36 -11.31 11.74 11.81
CA TYR A 36 -11.14 10.46 11.10
C TYR A 36 -12.26 10.15 10.10
N GLY A 37 -13.00 11.18 9.65
CA GLY A 37 -14.08 11.06 8.69
C GLY A 37 -13.55 10.94 7.27
N SER A 38 -14.27 10.18 6.43
CA SER A 38 -14.03 10.10 5.01
C SER A 38 -15.35 9.87 4.26
N SER A 39 -15.39 10.24 2.99
CA SER A 39 -16.52 9.92 2.10
C SER A 39 -16.81 8.41 2.08
N ASP A 40 -15.77 7.58 2.02
CA ASP A 40 -15.91 6.10 2.00
C ASP A 40 -16.58 5.56 3.26
N ARG A 41 -16.21 6.08 4.43
CA ARG A 41 -16.87 5.73 5.70
C ARG A 41 -18.34 6.13 5.69
N ASP A 42 -18.64 7.34 5.22
CA ASP A 42 -20.00 7.87 5.22
C ASP A 42 -20.89 7.10 4.23
N GLU A 43 -20.37 6.72 3.07
CA GLU A 43 -21.04 5.82 2.11
C GLU A 43 -21.34 4.45 2.72
N ALA A 44 -20.39 3.88 3.45
CA ALA A 44 -20.59 2.62 4.15
C ALA A 44 -21.68 2.74 5.26
N MET A 45 -21.71 3.85 5.99
CA MET A 45 -22.72 4.13 6.99
C MET A 45 -24.12 4.31 6.38
N ILE A 46 -24.22 4.89 5.18
CA ILE A 46 -25.47 5.01 4.41
C ILE A 46 -25.94 3.60 4.01
N LEU A 47 -25.06 2.77 3.45
CA LEU A 47 -25.37 1.40 3.11
C LEU A 47 -25.92 0.61 4.31
N GLU A 48 -25.24 0.66 5.45
CA GLU A 48 -25.70 0.00 6.68
C GLU A 48 -27.09 0.49 7.09
N THR A 49 -27.33 1.81 7.04
CA THR A 49 -28.63 2.40 7.38
C THR A 49 -29.73 1.90 6.48
N LEU A 50 -29.51 1.86 5.16
CA LEU A 50 -30.49 1.37 4.18
C LEU A 50 -30.80 -0.12 4.38
N LEU A 51 -29.80 -0.92 4.72
CA LEU A 51 -29.97 -2.35 5.05
C LEU A 51 -30.83 -2.55 6.30
N LEU A 52 -30.59 -1.78 7.37
CA LEU A 52 -31.37 -1.81 8.60
C LEU A 52 -32.83 -1.39 8.39
N MET A 53 -33.05 -0.49 7.44
CA MET A 53 -34.40 -0.02 7.05
C MET A 53 -35.09 -0.93 6.02
N ASN A 54 -34.49 -2.05 5.61
CA ASN A 54 -35.00 -2.95 4.58
C ASN A 54 -35.21 -2.28 3.19
N ARG A 55 -34.47 -1.22 2.90
CA ARG A 55 -34.50 -0.54 1.59
C ARG A 55 -33.56 -1.23 0.61
N GLU A 56 -33.89 -2.44 0.20
CA GLU A 56 -33.00 -3.34 -0.56
C GLU A 56 -32.53 -2.74 -1.90
N ARG A 57 -33.41 -2.07 -2.65
CA ARG A 57 -33.06 -1.48 -3.94
C ARG A 57 -32.00 -0.40 -3.79
N ASP A 58 -32.17 0.48 -2.83
CA ASP A 58 -31.25 1.59 -2.58
C ASP A 58 -29.95 1.09 -1.98
N ALA A 59 -30.05 0.09 -1.09
CA ALA A 59 -28.88 -0.58 -0.51
C ALA A 59 -28.02 -1.25 -1.60
N LEU A 60 -28.61 -1.91 -2.61
CA LEU A 60 -27.85 -2.50 -3.72
C LEU A 60 -27.14 -1.47 -4.59
N GLN A 61 -27.75 -0.30 -4.79
CA GLN A 61 -27.09 0.80 -5.51
C GLN A 61 -25.91 1.34 -4.70
N GLN A 62 -26.12 1.59 -3.42
CA GLN A 62 -25.06 2.06 -2.53
C GLN A 62 -23.92 1.05 -2.37
N ALA A 63 -24.24 -0.24 -2.33
CA ALA A 63 -23.26 -1.32 -2.27
C ALA A 63 -22.30 -1.33 -3.47
N LYS A 64 -22.78 -0.96 -4.67
CA LYS A 64 -21.90 -0.82 -5.85
C LYS A 64 -20.86 0.26 -5.67
N VAL A 65 -21.22 1.38 -5.02
CA VAL A 65 -20.29 2.48 -4.73
C VAL A 65 -19.25 2.01 -3.73
N VAL A 66 -19.68 1.44 -2.59
CA VAL A 66 -18.77 0.93 -1.56
C VAL A 66 -17.86 -0.16 -2.11
N SER A 67 -18.38 -1.11 -2.90
CA SER A 67 -17.60 -2.17 -3.52
C SER A 67 -16.57 -1.62 -4.51
N LYS A 68 -16.96 -0.64 -5.33
CA LYS A 68 -16.03 0.02 -6.27
C LYS A 68 -14.89 0.70 -5.53
N ASN A 69 -15.18 1.41 -4.44
CA ASN A 69 -14.15 2.07 -3.65
C ASN A 69 -13.20 1.04 -3.01
N LEU A 70 -13.73 -0.01 -2.38
CA LEU A 70 -12.92 -1.09 -1.80
C LEU A 70 -12.04 -1.84 -2.82
N SER A 71 -12.39 -1.79 -4.11
CA SER A 71 -11.63 -2.43 -5.20
C SER A 71 -10.52 -1.55 -5.77
N GLN A 72 -10.39 -0.31 -5.31
CA GLN A 72 -9.35 0.60 -5.75
C GLN A 72 -8.09 0.43 -4.89
N GLU A 73 -6.93 0.61 -5.50
CA GLU A 73 -5.64 0.64 -4.79
C GLU A 73 -5.45 2.00 -4.08
N ASN A 74 -6.37 2.33 -3.18
CA ASN A 74 -6.32 3.54 -2.38
C ASN A 74 -6.01 3.22 -0.92
N TRP A 75 -5.41 4.17 -0.23
CA TRP A 75 -5.28 4.07 1.22
C TRP A 75 -6.62 4.34 1.91
N PHE A 76 -7.00 3.43 2.80
CA PHE A 76 -8.17 3.58 3.66
C PHE A 76 -7.75 3.68 5.12
N SER A 77 -8.38 4.57 5.87
CA SER A 77 -8.24 4.54 7.32
C SER A 77 -8.82 3.24 7.89
N THR A 78 -8.29 2.77 9.01
CA THR A 78 -8.82 1.59 9.73
C THR A 78 -10.33 1.72 9.97
N GLN A 79 -10.79 2.94 10.27
CA GLN A 79 -12.20 3.23 10.50
C GLN A 79 -13.03 3.09 9.21
N SER A 80 -12.58 3.67 8.09
CA SER A 80 -13.29 3.54 6.81
C SER A 80 -13.39 2.09 6.37
N THR A 81 -12.30 1.34 6.48
CA THR A 81 -12.26 -0.10 6.16
C THR A 81 -13.21 -0.89 7.05
N ALA A 82 -13.22 -0.64 8.37
CA ALA A 82 -14.10 -1.34 9.30
C ALA A 82 -15.57 -1.12 8.97
N PHE A 83 -16.00 0.14 8.75
CA PHE A 83 -17.39 0.44 8.40
C PHE A 83 -17.80 -0.16 7.05
N ALA A 84 -16.91 -0.11 6.05
CA ALA A 84 -17.18 -0.68 4.74
C ALA A 84 -17.32 -2.22 4.81
N LEU A 85 -16.43 -2.91 5.51
CA LEU A 85 -16.50 -4.37 5.69
C LEU A 85 -17.72 -4.79 6.51
N MET A 86 -18.08 -4.05 7.56
CA MET A 86 -19.28 -4.30 8.34
C MET A 86 -20.56 -4.17 7.50
N ALA A 87 -20.67 -3.10 6.70
CA ALA A 87 -21.82 -2.87 5.84
C ALA A 87 -21.94 -3.92 4.74
N MET A 88 -20.82 -4.26 4.09
CA MET A 88 -20.77 -5.33 3.06
C MET A 88 -21.05 -6.71 3.67
N GLY A 89 -20.57 -7.00 4.87
CA GLY A 89 -20.87 -8.24 5.60
C GLY A 89 -22.35 -8.39 5.88
N ARG A 90 -23.04 -7.34 6.34
CA ARG A 90 -24.51 -7.32 6.55
C ARG A 90 -25.26 -7.50 5.22
N LEU A 91 -24.79 -6.87 4.14
CA LEU A 91 -25.37 -7.08 2.82
C LEU A 91 -25.25 -8.54 2.39
N ALA A 92 -24.07 -9.12 2.52
CA ALA A 92 -23.82 -10.51 2.20
C ALA A 92 -24.70 -11.44 3.01
N GLU A 93 -24.82 -11.24 4.31
CA GLU A 93 -25.70 -12.01 5.19
C GLU A 93 -27.18 -11.92 4.75
N LYS A 94 -27.64 -10.74 4.35
CA LYS A 94 -29.02 -10.51 3.93
C LYS A 94 -29.34 -11.08 2.55
N LEU A 95 -28.36 -11.05 1.63
CA LEU A 95 -28.50 -11.56 0.26
C LEU A 95 -28.10 -13.02 0.12
N SER A 96 -27.34 -13.55 1.07
CA SER A 96 -26.83 -14.91 0.97
C SER A 96 -27.92 -15.95 1.18
N GLY A 97 -28.24 -16.64 0.09
CA GLY A 97 -28.73 -18.01 0.22
C GLY A 97 -27.59 -18.94 0.63
N SER A 98 -27.95 -20.18 0.99
CA SER A 98 -26.94 -21.23 1.23
C SER A 98 -26.06 -21.42 -0.01
N LEU A 99 -24.74 -21.49 0.18
CA LEU A 99 -23.84 -21.95 -0.87
C LEU A 99 -24.11 -23.42 -1.14
N ASP A 100 -24.36 -23.75 -2.39
CA ASP A 100 -24.52 -25.13 -2.86
C ASP A 100 -23.86 -25.23 -4.24
N PHE A 101 -22.66 -25.83 -4.31
CA PHE A 101 -21.92 -25.96 -5.55
C PHE A 101 -20.97 -27.15 -5.53
N THR A 102 -20.64 -27.62 -6.73
CA THR A 102 -19.59 -28.61 -6.96
C THR A 102 -18.44 -27.96 -7.72
N TRP A 103 -17.24 -28.46 -7.54
CA TRP A 103 -16.07 -27.91 -8.20
C TRP A 103 -15.01 -28.96 -8.48
N THR A 104 -14.16 -28.67 -9.47
CA THR A 104 -13.04 -29.52 -9.86
C THR A 104 -11.75 -28.68 -9.87
N TRP A 105 -10.64 -29.30 -9.57
CA TRP A 105 -9.30 -28.78 -9.76
C TRP A 105 -8.53 -29.68 -10.73
N ASN A 106 -8.09 -29.11 -11.86
CA ASN A 106 -7.42 -29.84 -12.95
C ASN A 106 -8.21 -31.12 -13.37
N GLY A 107 -9.52 -30.99 -13.50
CA GLY A 107 -10.43 -32.09 -13.85
C GLY A 107 -10.72 -33.08 -12.72
N LYS A 108 -10.05 -32.98 -11.56
CA LYS A 108 -10.29 -33.86 -10.42
C LYS A 108 -11.40 -33.29 -9.55
N GLN A 109 -12.46 -34.10 -9.31
CA GLN A 109 -13.58 -33.70 -8.45
C GLN A 109 -13.12 -33.46 -7.03
N GLN A 110 -13.56 -32.34 -6.49
CA GLN A 110 -13.35 -31.93 -5.09
C GLN A 110 -14.64 -32.15 -4.28
N PRO A 111 -14.56 -32.19 -2.95
CA PRO A 111 -15.75 -32.28 -2.10
C PRO A 111 -16.79 -31.21 -2.45
N ALA A 112 -18.04 -31.59 -2.55
CA ALA A 112 -19.15 -30.65 -2.76
C ALA A 112 -19.26 -29.72 -1.55
N VAL A 113 -19.59 -28.45 -1.80
CA VAL A 113 -19.76 -27.44 -0.76
C VAL A 113 -21.23 -27.15 -0.59
N LYS A 114 -21.73 -27.37 0.63
CA LYS A 114 -23.06 -26.99 1.06
C LYS A 114 -22.96 -26.24 2.39
N SER A 115 -23.24 -24.96 2.42
CA SER A 115 -23.00 -24.11 3.58
C SER A 115 -24.05 -23.00 3.68
N ALA A 116 -24.48 -22.70 4.90
CA ALA A 116 -25.28 -21.52 5.18
C ALA A 116 -24.44 -20.23 5.26
N LYS A 117 -23.11 -20.33 5.21
CA LYS A 117 -22.21 -19.16 5.18
C LYS A 117 -22.17 -18.54 3.79
N ALA A 118 -22.07 -17.23 3.73
CA ALA A 118 -22.00 -16.46 2.47
C ALA A 118 -20.69 -16.64 1.70
N VAL A 119 -19.62 -17.05 2.37
CA VAL A 119 -18.28 -17.15 1.80
C VAL A 119 -17.68 -18.52 2.08
N PHE A 120 -17.05 -19.07 1.08
CA PHE A 120 -16.22 -20.27 1.15
C PHE A 120 -14.85 -19.94 0.56
N GLU A 121 -13.80 -20.14 1.32
CA GLU A 121 -12.42 -19.96 0.89
C GLU A 121 -11.69 -21.31 0.94
N LYS A 122 -10.91 -21.57 -0.10
CA LYS A 122 -10.08 -22.77 -0.17
C LYS A 122 -8.72 -22.43 -0.76
N GLU A 123 -7.71 -22.61 0.03
CA GLU A 123 -6.34 -22.53 -0.45
C GLU A 123 -5.99 -23.79 -1.25
N ILE A 124 -5.44 -23.59 -2.45
CA ILE A 124 -4.96 -24.64 -3.32
C ILE A 124 -3.45 -24.44 -3.48
N SER A 125 -2.67 -25.35 -2.93
CA SER A 125 -1.23 -25.37 -3.15
C SER A 125 -0.96 -25.81 -4.59
N THR A 126 -0.37 -24.93 -5.40
CA THR A 126 -0.06 -25.21 -6.81
C THR A 126 1.43 -25.39 -6.98
N SER A 127 1.85 -26.60 -7.38
CA SER A 127 3.18 -26.83 -7.94
C SER A 127 3.24 -26.56 -9.46
N PRO A 128 2.16 -26.72 -10.24
CA PRO A 128 2.19 -26.43 -11.68
C PRO A 128 2.06 -24.91 -11.95
N LYS A 129 2.67 -24.47 -13.06
CA LYS A 129 2.61 -23.08 -13.55
C LYS A 129 1.21 -22.65 -14.02
N SER A 130 0.30 -23.58 -14.21
CA SER A 130 -1.09 -23.35 -14.63
C SER A 130 -2.02 -24.40 -14.03
N GLY A 131 -3.29 -24.03 -13.85
CA GLY A 131 -4.33 -24.94 -13.39
C GLY A 131 -5.69 -24.44 -13.81
N THR A 132 -6.67 -25.35 -13.81
CA THR A 132 -8.05 -25.04 -14.16
C THR A 132 -8.97 -25.34 -12.99
N VAL A 133 -9.74 -24.34 -12.57
CA VAL A 133 -10.86 -24.50 -11.64
C VAL A 133 -12.14 -24.45 -12.45
N ALA A 134 -13.00 -25.46 -12.31
CA ALA A 134 -14.36 -25.41 -12.82
C ALA A 134 -15.33 -25.48 -11.65
N VAL A 135 -16.32 -24.60 -11.63
CA VAL A 135 -17.33 -24.51 -10.56
C VAL A 135 -18.71 -24.63 -11.19
N LYS A 136 -19.56 -25.45 -10.59
CA LYS A 136 -20.97 -25.63 -11.00
C LYS A 136 -21.86 -25.24 -9.84
N ASN A 137 -22.59 -24.12 -9.98
CA ASN A 137 -23.60 -23.70 -9.01
C ASN A 137 -24.76 -24.69 -9.02
N GLN A 138 -25.13 -25.21 -7.86
CA GLN A 138 -26.29 -26.08 -7.62
C GLN A 138 -27.41 -25.30 -6.89
N GLY A 139 -27.09 -24.12 -6.33
CA GLY A 139 -28.03 -23.26 -5.63
C GLY A 139 -28.91 -22.43 -6.57
N LYS A 140 -29.94 -21.82 -6.02
CA LYS A 140 -30.88 -20.95 -6.76
C LYS A 140 -30.36 -19.50 -6.93
N GLY A 141 -29.46 -19.05 -6.06
CA GLY A 141 -28.88 -17.71 -6.08
C GLY A 141 -27.66 -17.58 -7.01
N ALA A 142 -27.22 -16.37 -7.28
CA ALA A 142 -25.96 -16.12 -7.98
C ALA A 142 -24.77 -16.58 -7.12
N LEU A 143 -23.77 -17.20 -7.76
CA LEU A 143 -22.50 -17.58 -7.14
C LEU A 143 -21.39 -16.77 -7.80
N SER A 144 -20.68 -15.98 -7.04
CA SER A 144 -19.44 -15.32 -7.49
C SER A 144 -18.25 -16.21 -7.17
N VAL A 145 -17.31 -16.28 -8.08
CA VAL A 145 -16.09 -17.09 -7.94
C VAL A 145 -14.90 -16.19 -8.26
N ASP A 146 -14.03 -16.00 -7.27
CA ASP A 146 -12.79 -15.24 -7.40
C ASP A 146 -11.60 -16.18 -7.25
N LEU A 147 -10.64 -16.07 -8.15
CA LEU A 147 -9.38 -16.79 -8.11
C LEU A 147 -8.24 -15.82 -7.78
N ILE A 148 -7.73 -15.92 -6.57
CA ILE A 148 -6.63 -15.07 -6.10
C ILE A 148 -5.32 -15.86 -6.17
N THR A 149 -4.39 -15.40 -6.99
CA THR A 149 -3.05 -15.99 -7.08
C THR A 149 -2.07 -15.14 -6.28
N ARG A 150 -1.39 -15.76 -5.32
CA ARG A 150 -0.29 -15.14 -4.58
C ARG A 150 1.02 -15.75 -5.04
N THR A 151 1.95 -14.91 -5.48
CA THR A 151 3.28 -15.33 -5.93
C THR A 151 4.35 -14.56 -5.17
N GLN A 152 5.47 -15.22 -4.92
CA GLN A 152 6.66 -14.57 -4.40
C GLN A 152 7.67 -14.43 -5.55
N LEU A 153 8.06 -13.18 -5.83
CA LEU A 153 9.10 -12.91 -6.81
C LEU A 153 10.47 -13.33 -6.26
N LEU A 154 11.33 -13.83 -7.14
CA LEU A 154 12.74 -14.05 -6.79
C LEU A 154 13.44 -12.71 -6.58
N ASN A 155 14.32 -12.66 -5.60
CA ASN A 155 14.88 -11.44 -5.01
C ASN A 155 15.58 -10.50 -5.99
N ASP A 156 16.10 -10.98 -7.10
CA ASP A 156 16.86 -10.19 -8.09
C ASP A 156 16.03 -9.73 -9.29
N THR A 157 14.70 -9.95 -9.26
CA THR A 157 13.80 -9.60 -10.37
C THR A 157 12.97 -8.33 -10.14
N LEU A 158 13.17 -7.63 -9.03
CA LEU A 158 12.43 -6.39 -8.75
C LEU A 158 12.79 -5.30 -9.76
N LEU A 159 11.80 -4.88 -10.54
CA LEU A 159 11.94 -3.81 -11.53
C LEU A 159 11.77 -2.44 -10.87
N ALA A 160 12.32 -1.42 -11.53
CA ALA A 160 12.09 -0.04 -11.15
C ALA A 160 10.61 0.34 -11.31
N ILE A 161 10.11 1.18 -10.42
CA ILE A 161 8.77 1.79 -10.44
C ILE A 161 8.92 3.29 -10.27
N SER A 162 8.07 4.06 -10.93
CA SER A 162 8.00 5.52 -10.81
C SER A 162 6.54 5.96 -10.99
N ASP A 163 5.81 6.07 -9.87
CA ASP A 163 4.41 6.49 -9.84
C ASP A 163 4.32 7.80 -9.05
N ASN A 164 4.07 8.91 -9.74
CA ASN A 164 4.02 10.26 -9.18
C ASN A 164 5.29 10.72 -8.43
N LEU A 165 6.26 9.85 -8.23
CA LEU A 165 7.61 10.13 -7.75
C LEU A 165 8.64 9.66 -8.77
N ARG A 166 9.75 10.40 -8.86
CA ARG A 166 10.95 9.95 -9.57
C ARG A 166 12.07 9.77 -8.57
N MET A 167 12.79 8.65 -8.68
CA MET A 167 13.95 8.36 -7.86
C MET A 167 15.14 7.97 -8.73
N ASP A 168 16.30 8.52 -8.39
CA ASP A 168 17.59 8.16 -8.97
C ASP A 168 18.57 7.80 -7.86
N ILE A 169 19.23 6.67 -7.99
CA ILE A 169 20.23 6.18 -7.02
C ILE A 169 21.59 6.14 -7.71
N ARG A 170 22.55 6.84 -7.13
CA ARG A 170 23.93 6.87 -7.59
C ARG A 170 24.88 6.50 -6.48
N TYR A 171 26.03 6.00 -6.87
CA TYR A 171 27.12 5.71 -5.96
C TYR A 171 28.34 6.52 -6.37
N ALA A 172 29.07 7.03 -5.38
CA ALA A 172 30.27 7.83 -5.60
C ALA A 172 31.34 7.48 -4.58
N SER A 173 32.59 7.61 -5.00
CA SER A 173 33.75 7.58 -4.10
C SER A 173 33.72 8.76 -3.13
N MET A 174 34.55 8.73 -2.08
CA MET A 174 34.60 9.79 -1.08
C MET A 174 35.04 11.15 -1.61
N ASP A 175 35.69 11.18 -2.78
CA ASP A 175 36.04 12.40 -3.53
C ASP A 175 34.94 12.84 -4.53
N GLY A 176 33.76 12.22 -4.46
CA GLY A 176 32.57 12.61 -5.24
C GLY A 176 32.53 12.06 -6.69
N LYS A 177 33.48 11.24 -7.10
CA LYS A 177 33.48 10.67 -8.47
C LYS A 177 32.47 9.51 -8.57
N PRO A 178 31.68 9.45 -9.65
CA PRO A 178 30.78 8.33 -9.87
C PRO A 178 31.53 6.99 -9.88
N MET A 179 30.94 5.97 -9.24
CA MET A 179 31.50 4.64 -9.20
C MET A 179 30.46 3.55 -9.47
N SER A 180 30.90 2.42 -10.00
CA SER A 180 30.08 1.22 -10.10
C SER A 180 30.18 0.41 -8.82
N VAL A 181 29.02 -0.13 -8.39
CA VAL A 181 28.96 -1.00 -7.22
C VAL A 181 28.80 -2.48 -7.58
N ASN A 182 28.95 -2.83 -8.85
CA ASN A 182 28.88 -4.23 -9.29
C ASN A 182 30.05 -5.06 -8.75
N ASP A 183 31.23 -4.46 -8.65
CA ASP A 183 32.42 -5.04 -8.04
C ASP A 183 33.17 -3.94 -7.28
N ILE A 184 33.31 -4.11 -5.98
CA ILE A 184 33.95 -3.15 -5.07
C ILE A 184 35.01 -3.90 -4.27
N ARG A 185 36.18 -3.28 -4.10
CA ARG A 185 37.25 -3.86 -3.26
C ARG A 185 36.87 -3.74 -1.76
N GLN A 186 37.14 -4.80 -1.01
CA GLN A 186 36.97 -4.81 0.45
C GLN A 186 37.73 -3.64 1.10
N GLY A 187 37.10 -2.98 2.09
CA GLY A 187 37.63 -1.81 2.78
C GLY A 187 37.40 -0.49 2.06
N THR A 188 36.71 -0.49 0.89
CA THR A 188 36.40 0.76 0.18
C THR A 188 35.28 1.51 0.86
N ASP A 189 35.54 2.79 1.18
CA ASP A 189 34.52 3.74 1.61
C ASP A 189 33.91 4.45 0.40
N PHE A 190 32.59 4.62 0.42
CA PHE A 190 31.84 5.28 -0.66
C PHE A 190 30.53 5.86 -0.17
N THR A 191 29.83 6.57 -1.03
CA THR A 191 28.52 7.16 -0.71
C THR A 191 27.46 6.62 -1.65
N ALA A 192 26.25 6.38 -1.11
CA ALA A 192 25.04 6.21 -1.88
C ALA A 192 24.22 7.52 -1.81
N ILE A 193 23.81 7.99 -2.97
CA ILE A 193 23.12 9.27 -3.16
C ILE A 193 21.76 8.96 -3.75
N ALA A 194 20.69 9.22 -3.00
CA ALA A 194 19.31 9.07 -3.42
C ALA A 194 18.72 10.45 -3.74
N SER A 195 18.33 10.66 -4.99
CA SER A 195 17.65 11.87 -5.45
C SER A 195 16.17 11.57 -5.67
N ILE A 196 15.29 12.22 -4.91
CA ILE A 196 13.84 12.02 -4.94
C ILE A 196 13.17 13.28 -5.45
N SER A 197 12.41 13.18 -6.53
CA SER A 197 11.71 14.31 -7.16
C SER A 197 10.21 14.10 -7.13
N ASN A 198 9.48 15.13 -6.72
CA ASN A 198 8.04 15.21 -6.89
C ASN A 198 7.74 15.65 -8.33
N THR A 199 7.18 14.75 -9.14
CA THR A 199 6.85 15.03 -10.54
C THR A 199 5.46 15.66 -10.72
N SER A 200 4.69 15.80 -9.64
CA SER A 200 3.41 16.51 -9.65
C SER A 200 3.63 18.01 -9.77
N GLY A 201 2.98 18.64 -10.71
CA GLY A 201 2.93 20.10 -10.83
C GLY A 201 1.95 20.78 -9.87
N THR A 202 1.12 20.00 -9.16
CA THR A 202 -0.05 20.53 -8.42
C THR A 202 -0.11 20.13 -6.96
N THR A 203 0.54 19.03 -6.56
CA THR A 203 0.34 18.40 -5.25
C THR A 203 1.65 18.33 -4.47
N ASP A 204 1.62 18.76 -3.22
CA ASP A 204 2.68 18.53 -2.25
C ASP A 204 2.50 17.15 -1.62
N TYR A 205 3.59 16.40 -1.45
CA TYR A 205 3.56 15.10 -0.79
C TYR A 205 4.09 15.20 0.64
N THR A 206 3.34 14.63 1.56
CA THR A 206 3.68 14.59 2.99
C THR A 206 3.86 13.14 3.44
N ASN A 207 4.63 12.95 4.51
CA ASN A 207 4.86 11.63 5.10
C ASN A 207 5.44 10.63 4.09
N LEU A 208 6.46 11.05 3.35
CA LEU A 208 7.25 10.14 2.51
C LEU A 208 8.23 9.35 3.36
N ALA A 209 8.37 8.07 3.04
CA ALA A 209 9.34 7.16 3.66
C ALA A 209 10.30 6.63 2.60
N LEU A 210 11.58 6.98 2.70
CA LEU A 210 12.65 6.40 1.91
C LEU A 210 13.28 5.25 2.70
N THR A 211 13.19 4.05 2.15
CA THR A 211 13.79 2.83 2.71
C THR A 211 14.98 2.42 1.87
N HIS A 212 16.17 2.51 2.44
CA HIS A 212 17.42 2.10 1.81
C HIS A 212 17.98 0.87 2.54
N ILE A 213 17.67 -0.32 2.04
CA ILE A 213 18.21 -1.58 2.58
C ILE A 213 19.61 -1.78 2.01
N ILE A 214 20.54 -2.15 2.87
CA ILE A 214 21.95 -2.27 2.54
C ILE A 214 22.29 -3.75 2.28
N PRO A 215 23.11 -4.06 1.23
CA PRO A 215 23.67 -5.41 1.06
C PRO A 215 24.40 -5.88 2.32
N SER A 216 24.26 -7.13 2.70
CA SER A 216 24.89 -7.66 3.92
C SER A 216 26.43 -7.69 3.90
N GLY A 217 27.05 -7.40 2.76
CA GLY A 217 28.50 -7.19 2.63
C GLY A 217 28.95 -5.76 2.91
N TRP A 218 28.04 -4.83 3.13
CA TRP A 218 28.33 -3.42 3.39
C TRP A 218 27.93 -3.03 4.81
N GLU A 219 28.54 -1.97 5.31
CA GLU A 219 28.19 -1.35 6.59
C GLU A 219 27.83 0.12 6.39
N VAL A 220 26.89 0.61 7.18
CA VAL A 220 26.52 2.03 7.22
C VAL A 220 27.44 2.76 8.20
N TYR A 221 28.08 3.81 7.75
CA TYR A 221 28.84 4.68 8.62
C TYR A 221 27.91 5.66 9.34
N ASN A 222 27.74 5.48 10.64
CA ASN A 222 26.87 6.33 11.45
C ASN A 222 27.65 7.56 11.97
N GLU A 223 27.54 8.69 11.29
CA GLU A 223 28.23 9.93 11.68
C GLU A 223 27.75 10.50 13.04
N ARG A 224 26.53 10.15 13.47
CA ARG A 224 26.00 10.60 14.77
C ARG A 224 26.75 10.01 15.97
N MET A 225 27.50 8.94 15.78
CA MET A 225 28.34 8.37 16.86
C MET A 225 29.65 9.11 17.03
N THR A 226 30.05 9.95 16.06
CA THR A 226 31.35 10.61 16.05
C THR A 226 31.27 12.12 16.22
N VAL A 227 30.11 12.74 15.99
CA VAL A 227 29.91 14.20 16.15
C VAL A 227 28.65 14.44 16.99
N PRO A 228 28.71 15.22 18.11
CA PRO A 228 27.50 15.61 18.83
C PRO A 228 26.62 16.46 17.94
N GLU A 229 25.37 16.05 17.80
CA GLU A 229 24.19 16.75 17.25
C GLU A 229 24.48 18.07 16.48
N ALA A 230 25.01 17.96 15.27
CA ALA A 230 24.83 19.01 14.28
C ALA A 230 23.46 18.78 13.61
N GLU A 231 22.54 19.72 13.77
CA GLU A 231 21.31 19.71 12.97
C GLU A 231 21.68 19.62 11.49
N PRO A 232 20.93 18.82 10.68
CA PRO A 232 21.20 18.71 9.25
C PRO A 232 21.10 20.09 8.62
N GLN A 233 22.23 20.66 8.23
CA GLN A 233 22.24 21.94 7.53
C GLN A 233 21.67 21.75 6.12
N GLU A 234 20.63 22.51 5.82
CA GLU A 234 20.12 22.60 4.47
C GLU A 234 21.20 23.21 3.56
N THR A 235 21.64 22.46 2.57
CA THR A 235 22.43 23.01 1.48
C THR A 235 21.61 22.91 0.21
N THR A 236 21.39 24.06 -0.43
CA THR A 236 20.73 24.12 -1.74
C THR A 236 21.82 24.21 -2.81
N ASP A 237 21.80 23.29 -3.76
CA ASP A 237 22.72 23.36 -4.90
C ASP A 237 22.30 24.43 -5.93
N SER A 238 23.16 24.68 -6.92
CA SER A 238 22.91 25.65 -7.99
C SER A 238 21.69 25.33 -8.87
N SER A 239 21.16 24.12 -8.75
CA SER A 239 19.96 23.64 -9.47
C SER A 239 18.68 23.71 -8.61
N GLY A 240 18.76 24.25 -7.39
CA GLY A 240 17.64 24.38 -6.46
C GLY A 240 17.29 23.09 -5.69
N ASN A 241 18.12 22.04 -5.76
CA ASN A 241 17.91 20.81 -5.02
C ASN A 241 18.32 21.00 -3.56
N VAL A 242 17.48 20.55 -2.64
CA VAL A 242 17.72 20.65 -1.20
C VAL A 242 18.36 19.37 -0.69
N SER A 243 19.55 19.51 -0.08
CA SER A 243 20.27 18.38 0.52
C SER A 243 20.05 18.35 2.03
N GLY A 244 19.87 17.16 2.58
CA GLY A 244 19.87 16.92 4.03
C GLY A 244 18.57 17.18 4.78
N GLN A 245 17.53 17.74 4.16
CA GLN A 245 16.29 18.06 4.87
C GLN A 245 15.36 16.85 5.01
N TYR A 246 15.31 16.28 6.21
CA TYR A 246 14.36 15.25 6.59
C TYR A 246 13.67 15.58 7.92
N THR A 247 12.49 15.01 8.15
CA THR A 247 11.76 15.15 9.42
C THR A 247 12.35 14.23 10.48
N TYR A 248 12.69 13.01 10.08
CA TYR A 248 13.27 11.98 10.94
C TYR A 248 14.10 10.98 10.13
N GLN A 249 15.17 10.48 10.70
CA GLN A 249 15.98 9.43 10.11
C GLN A 249 16.36 8.37 11.16
N ASP A 250 16.16 7.11 10.82
CA ASP A 250 16.55 5.95 11.62
C ASP A 250 17.65 5.17 10.87
N ILE A 251 18.82 5.05 11.48
CA ILE A 251 19.97 4.34 10.94
C ILE A 251 20.14 3.04 11.71
N ARG A 252 20.05 1.92 10.98
CA ARG A 252 20.24 0.57 11.49
C ARG A 252 21.39 -0.12 10.75
N ASP A 253 21.82 -1.28 11.26
CA ASP A 253 22.93 -2.03 10.67
C ASP A 253 22.63 -2.49 9.22
N ASP A 254 21.36 -2.74 8.92
CA ASP A 254 20.91 -3.31 7.64
C ASP A 254 20.17 -2.32 6.73
N ARG A 255 19.83 -1.13 7.24
CA ARG A 255 19.03 -0.13 6.49
C ARG A 255 19.11 1.27 7.05
N VAL A 256 18.78 2.23 6.20
CA VAL A 256 18.52 3.62 6.59
C VAL A 256 17.08 3.96 6.20
N LEU A 257 16.30 4.46 7.15
CA LEU A 257 14.93 4.93 6.95
C LEU A 257 14.93 6.45 7.08
N THR A 258 14.46 7.15 6.06
CA THR A 258 14.41 8.63 6.05
C THR A 258 12.99 9.08 5.78
N TYR A 259 12.44 9.92 6.67
CA TYR A 259 11.09 10.43 6.60
C TYR A 259 11.12 11.93 6.30
N PHE A 260 10.34 12.37 5.31
CA PHE A 260 10.38 13.74 4.83
C PHE A 260 9.10 14.15 4.12
N ASN A 261 8.96 15.41 3.81
CA ASN A 261 7.92 15.96 2.93
C ASN A 261 8.58 16.48 1.66
N LEU A 262 7.82 16.57 0.58
CA LEU A 262 8.32 17.00 -0.73
C LEU A 262 7.29 17.91 -1.38
N ARG A 263 7.64 19.17 -1.60
CA ARG A 263 6.77 20.11 -2.29
C ARG A 263 6.64 19.76 -3.77
N ARG A 264 5.62 20.27 -4.40
CA ARG A 264 5.44 20.13 -5.87
C ARG A 264 6.67 20.63 -6.62
N GLY A 265 7.17 19.81 -7.55
CA GLY A 265 8.35 20.14 -8.34
C GLY A 265 9.68 20.14 -7.58
N GLU A 266 9.67 19.88 -6.26
CA GLU A 266 10.88 19.83 -5.43
C GLU A 266 11.65 18.52 -5.64
N THR A 267 12.98 18.62 -5.54
CA THR A 267 13.88 17.47 -5.48
C THR A 267 14.69 17.54 -4.19
N LYS A 268 14.69 16.43 -3.44
CA LYS A 268 15.55 16.27 -2.25
C LYS A 268 16.60 15.20 -2.49
N ILE A 269 17.79 15.44 -1.95
CA ILE A 269 18.94 14.54 -2.08
C ILE A 269 19.34 14.05 -0.68
N PHE A 270 19.43 12.74 -0.54
CA PHE A 270 19.86 12.06 0.68
C PHE A 270 21.13 11.28 0.41
N THR A 271 22.15 11.50 1.22
CA THR A 271 23.45 10.83 1.11
C THR A 271 23.70 9.99 2.34
N ILE A 272 24.11 8.74 2.14
CA ILE A 272 24.58 7.86 3.21
C ILE A 272 25.99 7.37 2.90
N ARG A 273 26.83 7.31 3.94
CA ARG A 273 28.19 6.75 3.81
C ARG A 273 28.17 5.26 4.09
N LEU A 274 28.88 4.53 3.27
CA LEU A 274 28.93 3.07 3.27
C LEU A 274 30.38 2.60 3.17
N GLN A 275 30.63 1.43 3.73
CA GLN A 275 31.90 0.72 3.56
C GLN A 275 31.62 -0.70 3.06
N ALA A 276 32.40 -1.16 2.08
CA ALA A 276 32.39 -2.54 1.62
C ALA A 276 33.24 -3.38 2.59
N THR A 277 32.59 -4.02 3.57
CA THR A 277 33.29 -4.62 4.73
C THR A 277 33.57 -6.10 4.53
N TYR A 278 32.60 -6.87 3.99
CA TYR A 278 32.71 -8.33 3.92
C TYR A 278 32.82 -8.81 2.47
N ALA A 279 33.88 -9.58 2.16
CA ALA A 279 34.08 -10.16 0.83
C ALA A 279 33.02 -11.22 0.51
N GLY A 280 32.45 -11.18 -0.70
CA GLY A 280 31.43 -12.12 -1.16
C GLY A 280 30.53 -11.57 -2.25
N ASN A 281 29.54 -12.36 -2.63
CA ASN A 281 28.51 -11.97 -3.60
C ASN A 281 27.19 -11.73 -2.88
N PHE A 282 26.62 -10.56 -3.04
CA PHE A 282 25.45 -10.12 -2.30
C PHE A 282 24.35 -9.66 -3.25
N ILE A 283 23.11 -9.73 -2.78
CA ILE A 283 21.99 -9.05 -3.41
C ILE A 283 22.14 -7.56 -3.11
N LEU A 284 21.97 -6.72 -4.12
CA LEU A 284 21.80 -5.29 -4.00
C LEU A 284 20.29 -5.01 -3.97
N PRO A 285 19.70 -4.78 -2.79
CA PRO A 285 18.26 -4.58 -2.67
C PRO A 285 17.80 -3.32 -3.42
N ALA A 286 16.55 -3.33 -3.86
CA ALA A 286 15.94 -2.12 -4.39
C ALA A 286 15.76 -1.09 -3.26
N VAL A 287 16.09 0.15 -3.55
CA VAL A 287 15.74 1.29 -2.71
C VAL A 287 14.29 1.67 -3.03
N GLN A 288 13.50 1.99 -2.01
CA GLN A 288 12.08 2.32 -2.16
C GLN A 288 11.76 3.64 -1.47
N CYS A 289 10.96 4.47 -2.13
CA CYS A 289 10.36 5.67 -1.56
C CYS A 289 8.86 5.63 -1.80
N GLU A 290 8.06 5.83 -0.76
CA GLU A 290 6.61 5.78 -0.84
C GLU A 290 5.95 6.79 0.11
N ALA A 291 4.77 7.27 -0.24
CA ALA A 291 3.94 7.98 0.71
C ALA A 291 3.23 6.99 1.63
N MET A 292 3.35 7.21 2.95
CA MET A 292 2.79 6.30 3.97
C MET A 292 1.26 6.14 3.88
N TYR A 293 0.58 7.10 3.26
CA TYR A 293 -0.88 7.17 3.23
C TYR A 293 -1.45 7.33 1.81
N ASP A 294 -0.64 7.16 0.77
CA ASP A 294 -1.08 7.18 -0.64
C ASP A 294 -0.27 6.18 -1.47
N VAL A 295 -0.88 5.05 -1.78
CA VAL A 295 -0.23 3.95 -2.52
C VAL A 295 0.11 4.30 -3.98
N ASN A 296 -0.46 5.39 -4.52
CA ASN A 296 -0.18 5.85 -5.86
C ASN A 296 1.07 6.75 -5.95
N VAL A 297 1.68 7.07 -4.80
CA VAL A 297 2.87 7.91 -4.71
C VAL A 297 4.03 7.05 -4.26
N GLN A 298 4.76 6.49 -5.22
CA GLN A 298 5.87 5.60 -4.95
C GLN A 298 6.94 5.62 -6.05
N ALA A 299 8.16 5.31 -5.65
CA ALA A 299 9.26 5.04 -6.56
C ALA A 299 10.13 3.93 -6.00
N ARG A 300 10.65 3.07 -6.86
CA ARG A 300 11.56 1.99 -6.49
C ARG A 300 12.67 1.86 -7.52
N SER A 301 13.90 1.71 -7.07
CA SER A 301 15.03 1.38 -7.95
C SER A 301 14.96 -0.09 -8.38
N LYS A 302 15.71 -0.44 -9.42
CA LYS A 302 15.92 -1.85 -9.79
C LYS A 302 16.78 -2.52 -8.73
N ALA A 303 16.42 -3.75 -8.32
CA ALA A 303 17.31 -4.61 -7.56
C ALA A 303 18.43 -5.15 -8.45
N GLY A 304 19.56 -5.55 -7.85
CA GLY A 304 20.72 -6.05 -8.56
C GLY A 304 21.61 -6.97 -7.71
N ARG A 305 22.85 -7.08 -8.11
CA ARG A 305 23.89 -7.80 -7.38
C ARG A 305 25.12 -6.94 -7.23
N THR A 306 25.88 -7.18 -6.17
CA THR A 306 27.17 -6.58 -5.89
C THR A 306 28.15 -7.65 -5.45
N THR A 307 29.39 -7.51 -5.85
CA THR A 307 30.50 -8.33 -5.38
C THR A 307 31.44 -7.46 -4.58
N VAL A 308 31.87 -7.95 -3.42
CA VAL A 308 32.98 -7.35 -2.67
C VAL A 308 34.17 -8.27 -2.83
N SER A 309 35.17 -7.82 -3.62
CA SER A 309 36.40 -8.54 -3.90
C SER A 309 37.48 -8.20 -2.85
N ARG A 310 38.41 -9.12 -2.63
CA ARG A 310 39.54 -8.92 -1.68
C ARG A 310 40.60 -8.01 -2.25
#